data_963a7081b8086d30908ccf009ca08c3b
#
_entry.id   963a7081b8086d30908ccf009ca08c3b
#
_cell.length_a   1.000
_cell.length_b   1.000
_cell.length_c   1.000
_cell.angle_alpha   90.00
_cell.angle_beta   90.00
_cell.angle_gamma   90.00
#
_symmetry.space_group_name_H-M   'P 1'
#
loop_
_entity.id
_entity.type
_entity.pdbx_description
1 polymer ?
#
loop_
_entity_poly.entity_id
_entity_poly.type
_entity_poly.pdbx_seq_one_letter_code
_entity_poly.pdbx_strand_id
1 'polypeptide(L)'
;MKKVMLKTTLGLAVTLASTQIFAAGFAINEHSISGMGTGYAGRSSSADDASTVYGNPAGMSRLKREQVTGGVALLDAHTDISHASSSPNGGSNKGDMVPFLGVPMGYYVKPIDEHWAVGIGAYAPFGLVTDYENGFAGKYFGTKSDVKVLTLQPTVSYAFNDKVSIGFGPTFNRIEGKLESDLSITQAAPDGHVRIKGDDTAVGYNIG
;
A
#
# COMPACT_ATOMS: atom_id res chain seq x y z
N MET A 1 -11.73 37.87 -18.35
CA MET A 1 -12.61 36.72 -18.57
C MET A 1 -11.82 35.43 -18.84
N LYS A 2 -10.90 35.34 -19.84
CA LYS A 2 -10.16 34.09 -20.17
C LYS A 2 -9.38 33.48 -19.00
N LYS A 3 -8.71 34.28 -18.14
CA LYS A 3 -7.95 33.80 -16.97
C LYS A 3 -8.85 33.22 -15.86
N VAL A 4 -10.06 33.74 -15.70
CA VAL A 4 -11.03 33.23 -14.71
C VAL A 4 -11.60 31.91 -15.20
N MET A 5 -12.01 31.83 -16.46
CA MET A 5 -12.49 30.58 -17.07
C MET A 5 -11.46 29.46 -16.98
N LEU A 6 -10.18 29.75 -17.27
CA LEU A 6 -9.11 28.74 -17.17
C LEU A 6 -8.96 28.20 -15.76
N LYS A 7 -8.99 29.08 -14.74
CA LYS A 7 -8.91 28.67 -13.33
C LYS A 7 -10.12 27.84 -12.89
N THR A 8 -11.33 28.22 -13.35
CA THR A 8 -12.57 27.50 -13.04
C THR A 8 -12.59 26.12 -13.73
N THR A 9 -12.15 26.05 -15.00
CA THR A 9 -12.07 24.79 -15.73
C THR A 9 -11.02 23.85 -15.11
N LEU A 10 -9.87 24.37 -14.71
CA LEU A 10 -8.83 23.59 -14.03
C LEU A 10 -9.31 23.09 -12.66
N GLY A 11 -9.99 23.95 -11.88
CA GLY A 11 -10.59 23.57 -10.60
C GLY A 11 -11.65 22.48 -10.76
N LEU A 12 -12.51 22.58 -11.78
CA LEU A 12 -13.54 21.58 -12.07
C LEU A 12 -12.92 20.26 -12.56
N ALA A 13 -11.86 20.30 -13.36
CA ALA A 13 -11.15 19.11 -13.81
C ALA A 13 -10.48 18.37 -12.63
N VAL A 14 -9.89 19.09 -11.69
CA VAL A 14 -9.29 18.51 -10.47
C VAL A 14 -10.37 17.88 -9.59
N THR A 15 -11.52 18.56 -9.40
CA THR A 15 -12.63 18.01 -8.60
C THR A 15 -13.25 16.77 -9.24
N LEU A 16 -13.39 16.73 -10.56
CA LEU A 16 -13.88 15.54 -11.28
C LEU A 16 -12.89 14.37 -11.22
N ALA A 17 -11.59 14.64 -11.26
CA ALA A 17 -10.56 13.62 -11.10
C ALA A 17 -10.53 13.02 -9.68
N SER A 18 -10.93 13.78 -8.67
CA SER A 18 -10.97 13.32 -7.28
C SER A 18 -12.17 12.44 -6.92
N THR A 19 -13.19 12.33 -7.77
CA THR A 19 -14.40 11.53 -7.49
C THR A 19 -14.20 10.01 -7.66
N GLN A 20 -13.04 9.59 -8.16
CA GLN A 20 -12.69 8.17 -8.33
C GLN A 20 -11.83 7.63 -7.18
N ILE A 21 -12.00 8.15 -5.97
CA ILE A 21 -11.31 7.62 -4.80
C ILE A 21 -12.01 6.31 -4.38
N PHE A 22 -11.54 5.20 -4.93
CA PHE A 22 -11.83 3.89 -4.35
C PHE A 22 -10.96 3.76 -3.09
N ALA A 23 -11.59 3.73 -1.91
CA ALA A 23 -10.88 3.57 -0.66
C ALA A 23 -10.22 2.18 -0.62
N ALA A 24 -8.91 2.15 -0.72
CA ALA A 24 -8.12 0.94 -0.52
C ALA A 24 -7.99 0.69 0.99
N GLY A 25 -8.89 -0.11 1.56
CA GLY A 25 -8.99 -0.33 3.00
C GLY A 25 -7.80 -1.03 3.65
N PHE A 26 -6.81 -1.49 2.87
CA PHE A 26 -5.58 -2.14 3.33
C PHE A 26 -4.32 -1.59 2.65
N ALA A 27 -4.36 -0.32 2.25
CA ALA A 27 -3.17 0.38 1.77
C ALA A 27 -2.21 0.60 2.94
N ILE A 28 -0.93 0.33 2.70
CA ILE A 28 0.15 0.54 3.65
C ILE A 28 0.74 1.94 3.40
N ASN A 29 0.99 2.69 4.46
CA ASN A 29 1.61 4.02 4.36
C ASN A 29 3.14 3.98 4.49
N GLU A 30 3.68 2.89 5.02
CA GLU A 30 5.06 2.69 5.43
C GLU A 30 5.96 2.41 4.22
N HIS A 31 6.13 3.44 3.34
CA HIS A 31 6.92 3.35 2.10
C HIS A 31 8.15 4.24 2.07
N SER A 32 8.48 4.91 3.17
CA SER A 32 9.65 5.77 3.25
C SER A 32 10.16 5.83 4.68
N ILE A 33 11.43 5.51 4.86
CA ILE A 33 12.07 5.62 6.18
C ILE A 33 12.20 7.09 6.60
N SER A 34 12.57 7.98 5.68
CA SER A 34 12.62 9.42 5.95
C SER A 34 11.23 10.00 6.25
N GLY A 35 10.20 9.54 5.55
CA GLY A 35 8.82 9.98 5.76
C GLY A 35 8.21 9.57 7.10
N MET A 36 8.72 8.52 7.76
CA MET A 36 8.24 8.11 9.09
C MET A 36 8.33 9.23 10.13
N GLY A 37 9.41 10.00 10.11
CA GLY A 37 9.61 11.11 11.05
C GLY A 37 8.58 12.22 10.95
N THR A 38 7.89 12.34 9.82
CA THR A 38 6.82 13.32 9.58
C THR A 38 5.43 12.69 9.52
N GLY A 39 5.30 11.42 9.89
CA GLY A 39 4.05 10.69 9.72
C GLY A 39 3.59 10.63 8.26
N TYR A 40 4.54 10.62 7.32
CA TYR A 40 4.32 10.63 5.86
C TYR A 40 3.67 11.92 5.33
N ALA A 41 3.62 12.99 6.14
CA ALA A 41 3.20 14.30 5.67
C ALA A 41 4.17 14.82 4.61
N GLY A 42 3.63 15.38 3.53
CA GLY A 42 4.45 15.88 2.43
C GLY A 42 4.93 14.84 1.42
N ARG A 43 4.58 13.56 1.56
CA ARG A 43 5.03 12.48 0.65
C ARG A 43 4.90 12.80 -0.84
N SER A 44 3.81 13.49 -1.22
CA SER A 44 3.56 13.86 -2.62
C SER A 44 4.24 15.18 -3.05
N SER A 45 4.83 15.92 -2.14
CA SER A 45 5.41 17.24 -2.40
C SER A 45 6.89 17.32 -2.08
N SER A 46 7.40 16.52 -1.16
CA SER A 46 8.82 16.44 -0.83
C SER A 46 9.55 15.52 -1.81
N ALA A 47 10.84 15.81 -2.02
CA ALA A 47 11.74 14.98 -2.79
C ALA A 47 13.05 14.87 -2.01
N ASP A 48 12.96 14.31 -0.80
CA ASP A 48 14.07 14.27 0.16
C ASP A 48 15.06 13.15 -0.17
N ASP A 49 14.54 12.04 -0.71
CA ASP A 49 15.33 10.87 -1.07
C ASP A 49 14.68 10.06 -2.22
N ALA A 50 15.27 8.91 -2.55
CA ALA A 50 14.83 8.05 -3.65
C ALA A 50 13.40 7.50 -3.47
N SER A 51 12.79 7.54 -2.29
CA SER A 51 11.40 7.11 -2.09
C SER A 51 10.36 7.98 -2.80
N THR A 52 10.79 9.14 -3.33
CA THR A 52 9.97 9.97 -4.24
C THR A 52 9.52 9.22 -5.50
N VAL A 53 10.20 8.13 -5.91
CA VAL A 53 9.73 7.20 -6.96
C VAL A 53 8.30 6.76 -6.70
N TYR A 54 7.97 6.42 -5.45
CA TYR A 54 6.63 6.05 -5.03
C TYR A 54 5.77 7.27 -4.76
N GLY A 55 6.27 8.24 -3.99
CA GLY A 55 5.50 9.36 -3.47
C GLY A 55 5.05 10.36 -4.53
N ASN A 56 5.96 10.73 -5.42
CA ASN A 56 5.72 11.62 -6.55
C ASN A 56 6.86 11.46 -7.58
N PRO A 57 6.65 10.70 -8.66
CA PRO A 57 7.67 10.44 -9.68
C PRO A 57 8.34 11.71 -10.25
N ALA A 58 7.61 12.81 -10.36
CA ALA A 58 8.15 14.08 -10.85
C ALA A 58 9.25 14.65 -9.92
N GLY A 59 9.20 14.31 -8.63
CA GLY A 59 10.19 14.73 -7.64
C GLY A 59 11.59 14.19 -7.88
N MET A 60 11.74 13.11 -8.65
CA MET A 60 13.06 12.53 -8.95
C MET A 60 13.99 13.54 -9.64
N SER A 61 13.47 14.41 -10.48
CA SER A 61 14.24 15.45 -11.17
C SER A 61 14.85 16.51 -10.22
N ARG A 62 14.37 16.57 -8.97
CA ARG A 62 14.91 17.48 -7.94
C ARG A 62 16.10 16.89 -7.20
N LEU A 63 16.31 15.60 -7.28
CA LEU A 63 17.45 14.93 -6.67
C LEU A 63 18.70 15.23 -7.52
N LYS A 64 19.70 15.85 -6.91
CA LYS A 64 20.91 16.33 -7.61
C LYS A 64 22.03 15.30 -7.69
N ARG A 65 21.83 14.12 -7.11
CA ARG A 65 22.80 13.03 -7.07
C ARG A 65 22.11 11.68 -7.12
N GLU A 66 22.84 10.67 -7.52
CA GLU A 66 22.44 9.28 -7.41
C GLU A 66 22.15 8.90 -5.96
N GLN A 67 21.02 8.22 -5.72
CA GLN A 67 20.59 7.85 -4.39
C GLN A 67 20.01 6.45 -4.36
N VAL A 68 20.29 5.74 -3.28
CA VAL A 68 19.64 4.51 -2.87
C VAL A 68 18.99 4.75 -1.50
N THR A 69 17.74 4.36 -1.37
CA THR A 69 17.03 4.38 -0.08
C THR A 69 16.33 3.05 0.10
N GLY A 70 16.45 2.45 1.25
CA GLY A 70 15.78 1.18 1.53
C GLY A 70 15.70 0.88 3.00
N GLY A 71 14.77 0.01 3.35
CA GLY A 71 14.57 -0.41 4.72
C GLY A 71 13.39 -1.36 4.88
N VAL A 72 13.09 -1.64 6.14
CA VAL A 72 11.95 -2.46 6.55
C VAL A 72 11.22 -1.69 7.65
N ALA A 73 9.95 -1.38 7.45
CA ALA A 73 9.08 -0.92 8.53
C ALA A 73 8.58 -2.12 9.32
N LEU A 74 8.76 -2.09 10.63
CA LEU A 74 8.27 -3.14 11.52
C LEU A 74 6.94 -2.68 12.12
N LEU A 75 5.92 -3.50 11.95
CA LEU A 75 4.57 -3.26 12.45
C LEU A 75 4.29 -4.20 13.62
N ASP A 76 4.03 -3.62 14.77
CA ASP A 76 3.60 -4.30 15.99
C ASP A 76 2.27 -3.68 16.42
N ALA A 77 1.18 -4.36 16.09
CA ALA A 77 -0.17 -3.86 16.33
C ALA A 77 -0.91 -4.79 17.29
N HIS A 78 -1.45 -4.21 18.35
CA HIS A 78 -2.30 -4.93 19.30
C HIS A 78 -3.75 -4.58 19.06
N THR A 79 -4.60 -5.60 19.04
CA THR A 79 -6.04 -5.47 18.84
C THR A 79 -6.80 -6.18 19.93
N ASP A 80 -7.77 -5.51 20.51
CA ASP A 80 -8.70 -6.08 21.48
C ASP A 80 -10.06 -6.30 20.83
N ILE A 81 -10.58 -7.52 20.94
CA ILE A 81 -11.94 -7.87 20.49
C ILE A 81 -12.80 -8.10 21.73
N SER A 82 -13.93 -7.44 21.81
CA SER A 82 -14.88 -7.61 22.90
C SER A 82 -16.25 -7.99 22.39
N HIS A 83 -17.01 -8.73 23.21
CA HIS A 83 -18.38 -9.12 22.93
C HIS A 83 -18.57 -10.00 21.67
N ALA A 84 -17.53 -10.65 21.19
CA ALA A 84 -17.68 -11.66 20.15
C ALA A 84 -18.29 -12.93 20.74
N SER A 85 -19.35 -13.41 20.12
CA SER A 85 -20.02 -14.65 20.51
C SER A 85 -20.46 -15.42 19.27
N SER A 86 -20.42 -16.73 19.34
CA SER A 86 -20.98 -17.58 18.30
C SER A 86 -21.91 -18.63 18.89
N SER A 87 -22.96 -18.95 18.16
CA SER A 87 -23.89 -20.03 18.47
C SER A 87 -23.81 -21.06 17.32
N PRO A 88 -23.80 -22.37 17.59
CA PRO A 88 -24.05 -23.02 18.88
C PRO A 88 -22.81 -23.33 19.72
N ASN A 89 -21.59 -23.20 19.19
CA ASN A 89 -20.41 -23.84 19.80
C ASN A 89 -19.57 -22.91 20.70
N GLY A 90 -20.05 -21.69 20.97
CA GLY A 90 -19.26 -20.74 21.75
C GLY A 90 -17.97 -20.34 21.01
N GLY A 91 -17.04 -19.76 21.71
CA GLY A 91 -15.73 -19.38 21.19
C GLY A 91 -15.04 -18.35 22.06
N SER A 92 -13.74 -18.20 21.85
CA SER A 92 -12.94 -17.16 22.47
C SER A 92 -13.13 -15.83 21.75
N ASN A 93 -13.03 -14.73 22.47
CA ASN A 93 -12.93 -13.39 21.89
C ASN A 93 -11.60 -12.69 22.25
N LYS A 94 -10.56 -13.48 22.50
CA LYS A 94 -9.23 -12.93 22.66
C LYS A 94 -8.80 -12.26 21.36
N GLY A 95 -8.35 -11.03 21.50
CA GLY A 95 -7.85 -10.20 20.39
C GLY A 95 -6.48 -10.60 19.91
N ASP A 96 -5.76 -9.63 19.42
CA ASP A 96 -4.38 -9.75 18.96
C ASP A 96 -4.20 -10.61 17.71
N MET A 97 -5.06 -10.32 16.73
CA MET A 97 -5.10 -11.03 15.45
C MET A 97 -4.06 -10.55 14.44
N VAL A 98 -3.32 -9.47 14.71
CA VAL A 98 -2.32 -8.93 13.80
C VAL A 98 -0.94 -9.43 14.23
N PRO A 99 -0.31 -10.34 13.46
CA PRO A 99 1.03 -10.79 13.79
C PRO A 99 2.06 -9.68 13.57
N PHE A 100 3.21 -9.80 14.21
CA PHE A 100 4.35 -8.94 13.95
C PHE A 100 4.78 -9.04 12.48
N LEU A 101 4.86 -7.91 11.77
CA LEU A 101 5.10 -7.86 10.32
C LEU A 101 6.25 -6.93 9.96
N GLY A 102 6.96 -7.29 8.89
CA GLY A 102 7.93 -6.43 8.24
C GLY A 102 7.46 -6.01 6.84
N VAL A 103 7.44 -4.71 6.57
CA VAL A 103 7.12 -4.14 5.25
C VAL A 103 8.41 -3.69 4.59
N PRO A 104 8.93 -4.43 3.60
CA PRO A 104 10.15 -4.07 2.90
C PRO A 104 9.90 -2.96 1.88
N MET A 105 10.91 -2.09 1.70
CA MET A 105 10.92 -1.07 0.67
C MET A 105 12.34 -0.80 0.19
N GLY A 106 12.48 -0.50 -1.09
CA GLY A 106 13.76 -0.14 -1.69
C GLY A 106 13.57 0.70 -2.93
N TYR A 107 14.40 1.74 -3.08
CA TYR A 107 14.34 2.70 -4.17
C TYR A 107 15.73 3.08 -4.64
N TYR A 108 15.85 3.31 -5.93
CA TYR A 108 17.04 3.85 -6.55
C TYR A 108 16.64 4.94 -7.52
N VAL A 109 17.38 6.05 -7.51
CA VAL A 109 17.22 7.15 -8.46
C VAL A 109 18.58 7.59 -8.96
N LYS A 110 18.68 7.77 -10.27
CA LYS A 110 19.84 8.31 -10.95
C LYS A 110 19.44 9.50 -11.82
N PRO A 111 19.86 10.73 -11.49
CA PRO A 111 19.84 11.84 -12.43
C PRO A 111 20.74 11.51 -13.63
N ILE A 112 20.24 11.72 -14.83
CA ILE A 112 20.99 11.51 -16.08
C ILE A 112 21.63 12.82 -16.52
N ASP A 113 20.85 13.90 -16.46
CA ASP A 113 21.26 15.28 -16.74
C ASP A 113 20.40 16.28 -15.95
N GLU A 114 20.40 17.55 -16.33
CA GLU A 114 19.65 18.62 -15.66
C GLU A 114 18.12 18.46 -15.81
N HIS A 115 17.67 17.69 -16.81
CA HIS A 115 16.26 17.49 -17.13
C HIS A 115 15.76 16.09 -16.81
N TRP A 116 16.56 15.05 -17.06
CA TRP A 116 16.14 13.67 -16.97
C TRP A 116 16.64 12.97 -15.71
N ALA A 117 15.75 12.24 -15.07
CA ALA A 117 16.12 11.25 -14.06
C ALA A 117 15.37 9.94 -14.29
N VAL A 118 16.03 8.84 -13.97
CA VAL A 118 15.46 7.50 -13.98
C VAL A 118 15.50 6.90 -12.58
N GLY A 119 14.56 6.02 -12.29
CA GLY A 119 14.51 5.35 -10.99
C GLY A 119 13.83 4.01 -11.07
N ILE A 120 13.94 3.27 -9.99
CA ILE A 120 13.22 2.03 -9.78
C ILE A 120 12.85 1.92 -8.31
N GLY A 121 11.63 1.44 -8.04
CA GLY A 121 11.15 1.13 -6.70
C GLY A 121 10.69 -0.32 -6.60
N ALA A 122 10.95 -0.94 -5.45
CA ALA A 122 10.39 -2.24 -5.06
C ALA A 122 9.81 -2.08 -3.66
N TYR A 123 8.51 -2.29 -3.50
CA TYR A 123 7.80 -1.99 -2.26
C TYR A 123 6.49 -2.77 -2.16
N ALA A 124 5.85 -2.76 -0.97
CA ALA A 124 4.58 -3.45 -0.71
C ALA A 124 3.45 -2.44 -0.46
N PRO A 125 2.71 -1.97 -1.49
CA PRO A 125 1.70 -0.91 -1.36
C PRO A 125 0.45 -1.35 -0.60
N PHE A 126 0.18 -2.65 -0.54
CA PHE A 126 -0.99 -3.20 0.13
C PHE A 126 -0.62 -4.44 0.93
N GLY A 127 -1.20 -4.57 2.11
CA GLY A 127 -1.08 -5.74 2.94
C GLY A 127 -2.21 -5.82 3.96
N LEU A 128 -2.75 -7.01 4.14
CA LEU A 128 -3.71 -7.33 5.18
C LEU A 128 -3.36 -8.69 5.73
N VAL A 129 -3.01 -8.73 7.01
CA VAL A 129 -2.78 -10.01 7.68
C VAL A 129 -3.58 -10.03 8.96
N THR A 130 -4.43 -11.04 9.09
CA THR A 130 -5.10 -11.39 10.35
C THR A 130 -4.90 -12.87 10.61
N ASP A 131 -4.62 -13.25 11.84
CA ASP A 131 -4.43 -14.63 12.27
C ASP A 131 -5.06 -14.80 13.66
N TYR A 132 -6.29 -15.24 13.67
CA TYR A 132 -7.03 -15.41 14.91
C TYR A 132 -6.61 -16.68 15.64
N GLU A 133 -6.69 -16.67 16.96
CA GLU A 133 -6.43 -17.85 17.77
C GLU A 133 -7.36 -19.03 17.45
N ASN A 134 -6.89 -20.23 17.76
CA ASN A 134 -7.72 -21.44 17.67
C ASN A 134 -8.93 -21.31 18.61
N GLY A 135 -10.12 -21.51 18.07
CA GLY A 135 -11.37 -21.41 18.83
C GLY A 135 -11.94 -20.00 18.92
N PHE A 136 -11.49 -19.07 18.09
CA PHE A 136 -12.10 -17.74 17.95
C PHE A 136 -13.60 -17.84 17.65
N ALA A 137 -14.41 -17.00 18.28
CA ALA A 137 -15.87 -17.01 18.12
C ALA A 137 -16.32 -16.77 16.68
N GLY A 138 -15.55 -15.98 15.91
CA GLY A 138 -15.81 -15.68 14.50
C GLY A 138 -15.20 -16.65 13.50
N LYS A 139 -14.70 -17.82 13.90
CA LYS A 139 -13.95 -18.77 13.05
C LYS A 139 -14.67 -19.22 11.78
N TYR A 140 -16.00 -19.19 11.77
CA TYR A 140 -16.80 -19.53 10.59
C TYR A 140 -16.84 -18.42 9.55
N PHE A 141 -16.48 -17.20 9.91
CA PHE A 141 -16.32 -16.07 9.00
C PHE A 141 -14.89 -15.92 8.52
N GLY A 142 -13.91 -16.24 9.36
CA GLY A 142 -12.51 -16.21 9.02
C GLY A 142 -11.64 -16.54 10.21
N THR A 143 -10.63 -17.40 10.00
CA THR A 143 -9.58 -17.70 10.98
C THR A 143 -8.28 -17.03 10.59
N LYS A 144 -8.03 -16.90 9.29
CA LYS A 144 -6.82 -16.26 8.77
C LYS A 144 -7.09 -15.54 7.45
N SER A 145 -6.55 -14.34 7.33
CA SER A 145 -6.44 -13.61 6.07
C SER A 145 -4.99 -13.15 5.91
N ASP A 146 -4.38 -13.46 4.79
CA ASP A 146 -3.03 -13.04 4.46
C ASP A 146 -3.02 -12.60 3.00
N VAL A 147 -3.08 -11.28 2.76
CA VAL A 147 -3.08 -10.69 1.43
C VAL A 147 -1.89 -9.74 1.36
N LYS A 148 -1.04 -9.95 0.37
CA LYS A 148 0.17 -9.16 0.15
C LYS A 148 0.27 -8.75 -1.30
N VAL A 149 0.69 -7.52 -1.53
CA VAL A 149 1.03 -7.03 -2.87
C VAL A 149 2.46 -6.55 -2.87
N LEU A 150 3.25 -7.06 -3.80
CA LEU A 150 4.59 -6.58 -4.09
C LEU A 150 4.58 -5.85 -5.42
N THR A 151 5.20 -4.69 -5.46
CA THR A 151 5.27 -3.83 -6.65
C THR A 151 6.69 -3.58 -7.06
N LEU A 152 6.94 -3.69 -8.36
CA LEU A 152 8.15 -3.20 -9.02
C LEU A 152 7.74 -2.03 -9.92
N GLN A 153 8.41 -0.87 -9.76
CA GLN A 153 8.07 0.37 -10.46
C GLN A 153 9.33 0.99 -11.09
N PRO A 154 9.67 0.67 -12.34
CA PRO A 154 10.59 1.50 -13.11
C PRO A 154 9.94 2.86 -13.39
N THR A 155 10.73 3.93 -13.37
CA THR A 155 10.20 5.29 -13.40
C THR A 155 11.13 6.22 -14.16
N VAL A 156 10.56 7.16 -14.89
CA VAL A 156 11.28 8.26 -15.54
C VAL A 156 10.64 9.58 -15.15
N SER A 157 11.46 10.61 -14.97
CA SER A 157 10.98 11.98 -14.80
C SER A 157 11.70 12.96 -15.70
N TYR A 158 11.00 14.03 -16.04
CA TYR A 158 11.51 15.13 -16.86
C TYR A 158 11.19 16.47 -16.23
N ALA A 159 12.22 17.30 -16.03
CA ALA A 159 12.06 18.68 -15.58
C ALA A 159 12.04 19.62 -16.80
N PHE A 160 10.95 20.31 -17.02
CA PHE A 160 10.86 21.38 -18.02
C PHE A 160 11.67 22.61 -17.60
N ASN A 161 11.73 22.86 -16.30
CA ASN A 161 12.46 23.92 -15.65
C ASN A 161 12.49 23.66 -14.12
N ASP A 162 13.08 24.56 -13.35
CA ASP A 162 13.19 24.45 -11.88
C ASP A 162 11.86 24.41 -11.12
N LYS A 163 10.74 24.71 -11.78
CA LYS A 163 9.41 24.81 -11.16
C LYS A 163 8.42 23.76 -11.63
N VAL A 164 8.65 23.17 -12.80
CA VAL A 164 7.70 22.26 -13.43
C VAL A 164 8.43 21.00 -13.88
N SER A 165 7.95 19.88 -13.42
CA SER A 165 8.42 18.56 -13.81
C SER A 165 7.23 17.60 -13.95
N ILE A 166 7.44 16.52 -14.65
CA ILE A 166 6.51 15.40 -14.79
C ILE A 166 7.25 14.10 -14.57
N GLY A 167 6.59 13.11 -14.02
CA GLY A 167 7.13 11.77 -13.85
C GLY A 167 6.10 10.70 -14.17
N PHE A 168 6.57 9.59 -14.68
CA PHE A 168 5.75 8.44 -15.00
C PHE A 168 6.48 7.13 -14.66
N GLY A 169 5.79 6.22 -14.00
CA GLY A 169 6.27 4.88 -13.69
C GLY A 169 5.17 3.85 -13.86
N PRO A 170 5.29 2.91 -14.82
CA PRO A 170 4.44 1.72 -14.82
C PRO A 170 4.72 0.90 -13.56
N THR A 171 3.70 0.26 -13.02
CA THR A 171 3.81 -0.62 -11.85
C THR A 171 3.46 -2.04 -12.24
N PHE A 172 4.32 -2.96 -11.87
CA PHE A 172 4.11 -4.39 -12.01
C PHE A 172 3.83 -4.95 -10.62
N ASN A 173 2.59 -5.38 -10.41
CA ASN A 173 2.09 -5.77 -9.11
C ASN A 173 1.85 -7.27 -9.08
N ARG A 174 2.39 -7.97 -8.09
CA ARG A 174 2.06 -9.35 -7.78
C ARG A 174 1.28 -9.39 -6.49
N ILE A 175 0.06 -9.90 -6.56
CA ILE A 175 -0.79 -10.14 -5.40
C ILE A 175 -0.74 -11.62 -5.02
N GLU A 176 -0.67 -11.90 -3.73
CA GLU A 176 -0.82 -13.23 -3.16
C GLU A 176 -1.87 -13.14 -2.05
N GLY A 177 -2.84 -14.04 -2.09
CA GLY A 177 -3.94 -14.09 -1.14
C GLY A 177 -4.12 -15.49 -0.54
N LYS A 178 -4.36 -15.54 0.77
CA LYS A 178 -4.68 -16.75 1.51
C LYS A 178 -5.80 -16.41 2.50
N LEU A 179 -6.92 -17.11 2.39
CA LEU A 179 -8.05 -16.97 3.28
C LEU A 179 -8.38 -18.32 3.89
N GLU A 180 -8.62 -18.34 5.19
CA GLU A 180 -8.99 -19.55 5.92
C GLU A 180 -10.21 -19.30 6.79
N SER A 181 -11.08 -20.29 6.91
CA SER A 181 -12.22 -20.29 7.81
C SER A 181 -12.56 -21.71 8.22
N ASP A 182 -13.21 -21.86 9.36
CA ASP A 182 -13.81 -23.13 9.73
C ASP A 182 -15.22 -23.27 9.14
N LEU A 183 -15.66 -24.50 8.96
CA LEU A 183 -16.97 -24.83 8.47
C LEU A 183 -17.65 -25.78 9.47
N SER A 184 -18.77 -25.36 10.03
CA SER A 184 -19.57 -26.25 10.86
C SER A 184 -20.33 -27.23 9.98
N ILE A 185 -20.02 -28.52 10.10
CA ILE A 185 -20.67 -29.59 9.33
C ILE A 185 -21.93 -30.07 10.07
N THR A 186 -21.78 -30.41 11.33
CA THR A 186 -22.88 -30.77 12.25
C THR A 186 -22.47 -30.50 13.69
N GLN A 187 -23.45 -30.40 14.61
CA GLN A 187 -23.12 -30.24 16.04
C GLN A 187 -22.37 -31.42 16.67
N ALA A 188 -22.38 -32.58 16.02
CA ALA A 188 -21.81 -33.82 16.53
C ALA A 188 -20.46 -34.18 15.85
N ALA A 189 -20.05 -33.44 14.85
CA ALA A 189 -18.79 -33.69 14.13
C ALA A 189 -17.77 -32.55 14.38
N PRO A 190 -16.46 -32.81 14.30
CA PRO A 190 -15.46 -31.77 14.27
C PRO A 190 -15.71 -30.80 13.12
N ASP A 191 -15.39 -29.53 13.32
CA ASP A 191 -15.44 -28.52 12.26
C ASP A 191 -14.53 -28.89 11.10
N GLY A 192 -15.01 -28.65 9.89
CA GLY A 192 -14.17 -28.69 8.69
C GLY A 192 -13.33 -27.43 8.60
N HIS A 193 -12.23 -27.48 7.85
CA HIS A 193 -11.38 -26.33 7.60
C HIS A 193 -11.31 -26.03 6.10
N VAL A 194 -11.61 -24.78 5.74
CA VAL A 194 -11.58 -24.31 4.34
C VAL A 194 -10.39 -23.38 4.18
N ARG A 195 -9.63 -23.61 3.13
CA ARG A 195 -8.50 -22.77 2.74
C ARG A 195 -8.60 -22.41 1.27
N ILE A 196 -8.58 -21.12 0.99
CA ILE A 196 -8.53 -20.55 -0.35
C ILE A 196 -7.19 -19.86 -0.53
N LYS A 197 -6.50 -20.19 -1.62
CA LYS A 197 -5.26 -19.51 -2.01
C LYS A 197 -5.38 -19.08 -3.46
N GLY A 198 -4.82 -17.91 -3.75
CA GLY A 198 -4.75 -17.39 -5.10
C GLY A 198 -3.60 -16.39 -5.23
N ASP A 199 -3.09 -16.28 -6.42
CA ASP A 199 -2.12 -15.27 -6.79
C ASP A 199 -2.44 -14.77 -8.21
N ASP A 200 -2.10 -13.51 -8.46
CA ASP A 200 -2.28 -12.87 -9.75
C ASP A 200 -1.25 -11.75 -9.95
N THR A 201 -1.17 -11.28 -11.19
CA THR A 201 -0.31 -10.15 -11.56
C THR A 201 -1.12 -9.09 -12.27
N ALA A 202 -0.86 -7.84 -11.94
CA ALA A 202 -1.55 -6.70 -12.55
C ALA A 202 -0.56 -5.59 -12.91
N VAL A 203 -0.87 -4.84 -13.95
CA VAL A 203 -0.12 -3.67 -14.36
C VAL A 203 -0.93 -2.42 -14.02
N GLY A 204 -0.27 -1.44 -13.43
CA GLY A 204 -0.81 -0.13 -13.14
C GLY A 204 0.19 0.97 -13.51
N TYR A 205 -0.02 2.16 -13.01
CA TYR A 205 0.89 3.27 -13.23
C TYR A 205 0.85 4.28 -12.08
N ASN A 206 1.93 5.04 -11.97
CA ASN A 206 2.09 6.18 -11.09
C ASN A 206 2.50 7.40 -11.92
N ILE A 207 1.82 8.53 -11.72
CA ILE A 207 2.08 9.80 -12.40
C ILE A 207 2.29 10.89 -11.36
N GLY A 208 3.23 11.76 -11.60
CA GLY A 208 3.50 12.91 -10.77
C GLY A 208 3.74 14.18 -11.57
#